data_0ed6dad34d14ff3e3846a01791d9baab
#
_entry.id   0ed6dad34d14ff3e3846a01791d9baab
#
_cell.length_a   1.000
_cell.length_b   1.000
_cell.length_c   1.000
_cell.angle_alpha   90.00
_cell.angle_beta   90.00
_cell.angle_gamma   90.00
#
_symmetry.space_group_name_H-M   'P 1'
#
loop_
_entity.id
_entity.type
_entity.pdbx_description
1 polymer ?
#
loop_
_entity_poly.entity_id
_entity_poly.type
_entity_poly.pdbx_seq_one_letter_code
_entity_poly.pdbx_strand_id
1 'polypeptide(L)'
;MIWLLIIVLLLAAIAGAPLFSVLLGAAMVGFLSADIDLTIVAIEVYRIVDTPLLVALPLFTYAGYVLAEAKTSQRLVDLVQSMFGSLPSGLALVGFVACALFTALTGASGVTIVALGALLLPALKNSGYSEKFALGLVTTSGSLGLLLVPSVPLILYGIVAQQLDVGEAFTISELFLAGIIPLLL
;
A
#
# COMPACT_ATOMS: atom_id res chain seq x y z
N MET A 1 6.19 5.08 35.35
CA MET A 1 5.00 5.63 34.67
C MET A 1 4.97 5.23 33.19
N ILE A 2 6.04 5.44 32.43
CA ILE A 2 6.12 5.14 30.99
C ILE A 2 5.87 3.65 30.69
N TRP A 3 6.48 2.73 31.42
CA TRP A 3 6.26 1.29 31.26
C TRP A 3 4.80 0.86 31.40
N LEU A 4 4.08 1.50 32.32
CA LEU A 4 2.65 1.23 32.53
C LEU A 4 1.83 1.70 31.32
N LEU A 5 2.16 2.85 30.74
CA LEU A 5 1.53 3.35 29.51
C LEU A 5 1.79 2.43 28.32
N ILE A 6 3.01 1.91 28.16
CA ILE A 6 3.34 0.93 27.12
C ILE A 6 2.52 -0.35 27.28
N ILE A 7 2.40 -0.87 28.51
CA ILE A 7 1.59 -2.06 28.80
C ILE A 7 0.12 -1.81 28.45
N VAL A 8 -0.44 -0.65 28.83
CA VAL A 8 -1.81 -0.28 28.50
C VAL A 8 -2.03 -0.22 26.99
N LEU A 9 -1.09 0.36 26.23
CA LEU A 9 -1.15 0.40 24.78
C LEU A 9 -1.10 -0.98 24.14
N LEU A 10 -0.24 -1.87 24.64
CA LEU A 10 -0.17 -3.26 24.18
C LEU A 10 -1.47 -4.01 24.46
N LEU A 11 -2.04 -3.84 25.64
CA LEU A 11 -3.34 -4.44 25.99
C LEU A 11 -4.46 -3.89 25.12
N ALA A 12 -4.47 -2.58 24.84
CA ALA A 12 -5.43 -1.96 23.94
C ALA A 12 -5.31 -2.51 22.50
N ALA A 13 -4.08 -2.70 22.01
CA ALA A 13 -3.83 -3.29 20.69
C ALA A 13 -4.35 -4.74 20.61
N ILE A 14 -4.10 -5.55 21.65
CA ILE A 14 -4.60 -6.93 21.75
C ILE A 14 -6.13 -6.96 21.87
N ALA A 15 -6.72 -5.98 22.55
CA ALA A 15 -8.17 -5.84 22.69
C ALA A 15 -8.89 -5.36 21.42
N GLY A 16 -8.13 -5.10 20.32
CA GLY A 16 -8.69 -4.70 19.03
C GLY A 16 -8.90 -3.19 18.87
N ALA A 17 -8.19 -2.36 19.63
CA ALA A 17 -8.21 -0.92 19.43
C ALA A 17 -7.78 -0.54 18.00
N PRO A 18 -8.37 0.50 17.40
CA PRO A 18 -7.98 0.97 16.07
C PRO A 18 -6.48 1.28 16.00
N LEU A 19 -5.81 0.84 14.92
CA LEU A 19 -4.35 0.97 14.78
C LEU A 19 -3.88 2.43 14.92
N PHE A 20 -4.64 3.39 14.39
CA PHE A 20 -4.28 4.81 14.49
C PHE A 20 -4.22 5.29 15.95
N SER A 21 -5.12 4.84 16.83
CA SER A 21 -5.12 5.23 18.25
C SER A 21 -3.95 4.60 19.02
N VAL A 22 -3.57 3.38 18.66
CA VAL A 22 -2.38 2.72 19.24
C VAL A 22 -1.10 3.45 18.81
N LEU A 23 -0.97 3.79 17.51
CA LEU A 23 0.19 4.53 17.00
C LEU A 23 0.27 5.95 17.57
N LEU A 24 -0.86 6.67 17.64
CA LEU A 24 -0.90 7.99 18.25
C LEU A 24 -0.54 7.94 19.74
N GLY A 25 -1.09 6.97 20.47
CA GLY A 25 -0.75 6.75 21.87
C GLY A 25 0.74 6.43 22.07
N ALA A 26 1.33 5.61 21.20
CA ALA A 26 2.76 5.31 21.23
C ALA A 26 3.61 6.55 20.98
N ALA A 27 3.23 7.39 20.02
CA ALA A 27 3.89 8.67 19.76
C ALA A 27 3.81 9.61 20.99
N MET A 28 2.63 9.72 21.63
CA MET A 28 2.45 10.53 22.84
C MET A 28 3.33 10.03 24.01
N VAL A 29 3.42 8.71 24.19
CA VAL A 29 4.32 8.13 25.21
C VAL A 29 5.79 8.42 24.86
N GLY A 30 6.16 8.37 23.59
CA GLY A 30 7.48 8.74 23.12
C GLY A 30 7.82 10.20 23.45
N PHE A 31 6.92 11.15 23.16
CA PHE A 31 7.10 12.57 23.48
C PHE A 31 7.22 12.80 24.99
N LEU A 32 6.36 12.18 25.79
CA LEU A 32 6.47 12.24 27.25
C LEU A 32 7.79 11.68 27.78
N SER A 33 8.33 10.64 27.14
CA SER A 33 9.62 10.06 27.54
C SER A 33 10.82 10.95 27.20
N ALA A 34 10.66 11.84 26.22
CA ALA A 34 11.66 12.81 25.77
C ALA A 34 11.46 14.20 26.38
N ASP A 35 10.57 14.35 27.37
CA ASP A 35 10.19 15.63 27.98
C ASP A 35 9.68 16.67 26.98
N ILE A 36 9.04 16.21 25.89
CA ILE A 36 8.44 17.04 24.85
C ILE A 36 6.96 17.29 25.19
N ASP A 37 6.54 18.56 25.10
CA ASP A 37 5.16 18.94 25.38
C ASP A 37 4.19 18.31 24.36
N LEU A 38 3.07 17.75 24.84
CA LEU A 38 2.07 17.10 24.01
C LEU A 38 1.33 18.07 23.05
N THR A 39 1.42 19.39 23.27
CA THR A 39 0.92 20.41 22.33
C THR A 39 1.56 20.29 20.96
N ILE A 40 2.75 19.73 20.87
CA ILE A 40 3.46 19.48 19.61
C ILE A 40 2.68 18.52 18.71
N VAL A 41 1.92 17.58 19.30
CA VAL A 41 1.07 16.64 18.53
C VAL A 41 0.03 17.39 17.70
N ALA A 42 -0.62 18.39 18.29
CA ALA A 42 -1.63 19.19 17.59
C ALA A 42 -0.97 20.04 16.48
N ILE A 43 0.21 20.59 16.73
CA ILE A 43 0.99 21.37 15.76
C ILE A 43 1.40 20.49 14.58
N GLU A 44 1.91 19.29 14.85
CA GLU A 44 2.33 18.34 13.80
C GLU A 44 1.15 17.82 12.97
N VAL A 45 0.02 17.52 13.60
CA VAL A 45 -1.20 17.14 12.88
C VAL A 45 -1.65 18.28 11.95
N TYR A 46 -1.62 19.53 12.42
CA TYR A 46 -1.95 20.68 11.58
C TYR A 46 -0.95 20.86 10.43
N ARG A 47 0.34 20.72 10.70
CA ARG A 47 1.39 20.80 9.67
C ARG A 47 1.26 19.75 8.58
N ILE A 48 0.90 18.53 8.97
CA ILE A 48 0.64 17.46 8.01
C ILE A 48 -0.54 17.82 7.10
N VAL A 49 -1.65 18.31 7.68
CA VAL A 49 -2.86 18.69 6.90
C VAL A 49 -2.57 19.81 5.90
N ASP A 50 -1.66 20.73 6.23
CA ASP A 50 -1.26 21.84 5.36
C ASP A 50 -0.27 21.42 4.26
N THR A 51 0.14 20.15 4.22
CA THR A 51 1.06 19.65 3.21
C THR A 51 0.35 19.44 1.86
N PRO A 52 0.71 20.16 0.77
CA PRO A 52 0.00 20.08 -0.52
C PRO A 52 -0.05 18.67 -1.11
N LEU A 53 0.98 17.87 -0.90
CA LEU A 53 1.07 16.49 -1.37
C LEU A 53 0.04 15.56 -0.70
N LEU A 54 -0.47 15.91 0.48
CA LEU A 54 -1.48 15.11 1.17
C LEU A 54 -2.82 15.09 0.44
N VAL A 55 -3.11 16.10 -0.37
CA VAL A 55 -4.31 16.16 -1.24
C VAL A 55 -4.29 15.04 -2.28
N ALA A 56 -3.11 14.55 -2.65
CA ALA A 56 -2.97 13.42 -3.56
C ALA A 56 -3.60 12.13 -3.02
N LEU A 57 -3.56 11.88 -1.69
CA LEU A 57 -4.09 10.66 -1.08
C LEU A 57 -5.59 10.46 -1.33
N PRO A 58 -6.49 11.40 -0.97
CA PRO A 58 -7.91 11.24 -1.24
C PRO A 58 -8.22 11.20 -2.74
N LEU A 59 -7.49 11.95 -3.58
CA LEU A 59 -7.68 11.93 -5.03
C LEU A 59 -7.30 10.58 -5.62
N PHE A 60 -6.16 10.00 -5.26
CA PHE A 60 -5.77 8.66 -5.71
C PHE A 60 -6.70 7.59 -5.18
N THR A 61 -7.14 7.67 -3.93
CA THR A 61 -8.11 6.73 -3.35
C THR A 61 -9.44 6.80 -4.10
N TYR A 62 -9.92 8.00 -4.41
CA TYR A 62 -11.14 8.20 -5.19
C TYR A 62 -10.98 7.65 -6.62
N ALA A 63 -9.87 7.98 -7.29
CA ALA A 63 -9.58 7.44 -8.62
C ALA A 63 -9.51 5.91 -8.61
N GLY A 64 -8.86 5.31 -7.61
CA GLY A 64 -8.79 3.86 -7.43
C GLY A 64 -10.17 3.23 -7.23
N TYR A 65 -11.03 3.86 -6.44
CA TYR A 65 -12.41 3.42 -6.25
C TYR A 65 -13.22 3.46 -7.55
N VAL A 66 -13.16 4.57 -8.28
CA VAL A 66 -13.84 4.73 -9.58
C VAL A 66 -13.34 3.67 -10.59
N LEU A 67 -12.03 3.42 -10.63
CA LEU A 67 -11.45 2.38 -11.48
C LEU A 67 -11.93 0.98 -11.11
N ALA A 68 -12.07 0.68 -9.83
CA ALA A 68 -12.59 -0.60 -9.36
C ALA A 68 -14.05 -0.83 -9.79
N GLU A 69 -14.91 0.19 -9.64
CA GLU A 69 -16.32 0.14 -10.04
C GLU A 69 -16.53 0.12 -11.56
N ALA A 70 -15.64 0.77 -12.33
CA ALA A 70 -15.74 0.89 -13.79
C ALA A 70 -15.38 -0.38 -14.57
N LYS A 71 -15.29 -1.57 -13.93
CA LYS A 71 -14.84 -2.84 -14.54
C LYS A 71 -13.42 -2.73 -15.16
N THR A 72 -12.61 -1.79 -14.71
CA THR A 72 -11.25 -1.57 -15.21
C THR A 72 -10.38 -2.79 -14.93
N SER A 73 -10.60 -3.49 -13.82
CA SER A 73 -9.93 -4.76 -13.49
C SER A 73 -10.07 -5.79 -14.62
N GLN A 74 -11.28 -5.97 -15.15
CA GLN A 74 -11.54 -6.91 -16.22
C GLN A 74 -10.89 -6.48 -17.53
N ARG A 75 -11.02 -5.20 -17.90
CA ARG A 75 -10.39 -4.63 -19.11
C ARG A 75 -8.87 -4.73 -19.06
N LEU A 76 -8.30 -4.58 -17.87
CA LEU A 76 -6.85 -4.66 -17.66
C LEU A 76 -6.35 -6.09 -17.83
N VAL A 77 -7.09 -7.08 -17.32
CA VAL A 77 -6.80 -8.50 -17.57
C VAL A 77 -6.89 -8.81 -19.06
N ASP A 78 -7.94 -8.36 -19.75
CA ASP A 78 -8.13 -8.59 -21.20
C ASP A 78 -6.97 -7.96 -22.01
N LEU A 79 -6.55 -6.75 -21.65
CA LEU A 79 -5.44 -6.05 -22.29
C LEU A 79 -4.12 -6.80 -22.10
N VAL A 80 -3.78 -7.17 -20.87
CA VAL A 80 -2.54 -7.90 -20.56
C VAL A 80 -2.58 -9.31 -21.18
N GLN A 81 -3.75 -9.95 -21.22
CA GLN A 81 -3.93 -11.23 -21.88
C GLN A 81 -3.72 -11.14 -23.40
N SER A 82 -4.13 -10.04 -24.04
CA SER A 82 -3.85 -9.84 -25.46
C SER A 82 -2.37 -9.66 -25.78
N MET A 83 -1.59 -9.12 -24.83
CA MET A 83 -0.14 -8.91 -24.99
C MET A 83 0.69 -10.16 -24.68
N PHE A 84 0.33 -10.91 -23.65
CA PHE A 84 1.16 -11.98 -23.10
C PHE A 84 0.51 -13.36 -23.11
N GLY A 85 -0.76 -13.47 -23.52
CA GLY A 85 -1.53 -14.72 -23.45
C GLY A 85 -1.02 -15.85 -24.35
N SER A 86 -0.20 -15.55 -25.36
CA SER A 86 0.42 -16.55 -26.25
C SER A 86 1.65 -17.22 -25.66
N LEU A 87 2.18 -16.74 -24.53
CA LEU A 87 3.37 -17.28 -23.90
C LEU A 87 3.04 -18.56 -23.08
N PRO A 88 3.94 -19.56 -23.04
CA PRO A 88 3.82 -20.66 -22.08
C PRO A 88 3.81 -20.06 -20.67
N SER A 89 2.83 -20.43 -19.85
CA SER A 89 2.52 -19.79 -18.57
C SER A 89 1.98 -18.35 -18.65
N GLY A 90 1.51 -17.92 -19.82
CA GLY A 90 1.05 -16.56 -20.07
C GLY A 90 -0.02 -16.08 -19.11
N LEU A 91 -0.95 -16.95 -18.69
CA LEU A 91 -2.00 -16.58 -17.75
C LEU A 91 -1.45 -16.20 -16.35
N ALA A 92 -0.42 -16.86 -15.87
CA ALA A 92 0.23 -16.49 -14.61
C ALA A 92 0.93 -15.12 -14.73
N LEU A 93 1.63 -14.88 -15.84
CA LEU A 93 2.26 -13.60 -16.12
C LEU A 93 1.21 -12.49 -16.27
N VAL A 94 0.12 -12.77 -16.99
CA VAL A 94 -1.02 -11.85 -17.11
C VAL A 94 -1.58 -11.49 -15.73
N GLY A 95 -1.82 -12.50 -14.89
CA GLY A 95 -2.31 -12.29 -13.53
C GLY A 95 -1.36 -11.44 -12.69
N PHE A 96 -0.06 -11.72 -12.75
CA PHE A 96 0.96 -10.97 -12.03
C PHE A 96 0.99 -9.49 -12.46
N VAL A 97 1.12 -9.22 -13.74
CA VAL A 97 1.22 -7.85 -14.29
C VAL A 97 -0.08 -7.08 -14.06
N ALA A 98 -1.23 -7.72 -14.31
CA ALA A 98 -2.53 -7.08 -14.09
C ALA A 98 -2.76 -6.70 -12.62
N CYS A 99 -2.47 -7.61 -11.68
CA CYS A 99 -2.58 -7.30 -10.25
C CYS A 99 -1.62 -6.18 -9.83
N ALA A 100 -0.38 -6.24 -10.28
CA ALA A 100 0.62 -5.23 -9.93
C ALA A 100 0.22 -3.83 -10.45
N LEU A 101 -0.19 -3.73 -11.72
CA LEU A 101 -0.64 -2.47 -12.32
C LEU A 101 -1.92 -1.94 -11.66
N PHE A 102 -2.88 -2.81 -11.38
CA PHE A 102 -4.12 -2.41 -10.73
C PHE A 102 -3.87 -1.89 -9.31
N THR A 103 -2.98 -2.54 -8.55
CA THR A 103 -2.60 -2.07 -7.22
C THR A 103 -1.84 -0.75 -7.28
N ALA A 104 -0.95 -0.57 -8.26
CA ALA A 104 -0.25 0.69 -8.45
C ALA A 104 -1.23 1.86 -8.64
N LEU A 105 -2.29 1.65 -9.43
CA LEU A 105 -3.32 2.65 -9.70
C LEU A 105 -4.25 2.89 -8.51
N THR A 106 -4.66 1.82 -7.80
CA THR A 106 -5.61 1.93 -6.68
C THR A 106 -4.95 2.28 -5.36
N GLY A 107 -3.66 1.97 -5.21
CA GLY A 107 -2.92 2.12 -3.96
C GLY A 107 -3.34 1.14 -2.86
N ALA A 108 -4.24 0.19 -3.14
CA ALA A 108 -4.84 -0.70 -2.16
C ALA A 108 -4.72 -2.17 -2.57
N SER A 109 -3.72 -2.88 -2.02
CA SER A 109 -3.48 -4.30 -2.31
C SER A 109 -4.67 -5.19 -1.98
N GLY A 110 -5.37 -4.94 -0.86
CA GLY A 110 -6.57 -5.70 -0.47
C GLY A 110 -7.69 -5.61 -1.49
N VAL A 111 -7.95 -4.44 -2.06
CA VAL A 111 -8.96 -4.24 -3.12
C VAL A 111 -8.57 -5.03 -4.38
N THR A 112 -7.31 -4.99 -4.77
CA THR A 112 -6.79 -5.75 -5.91
C THR A 112 -6.97 -7.26 -5.71
N ILE A 113 -6.58 -7.77 -4.55
CA ILE A 113 -6.68 -9.21 -4.23
C ILE A 113 -8.13 -9.68 -4.32
N VAL A 114 -9.08 -8.90 -3.80
CA VAL A 114 -10.50 -9.26 -3.85
C VAL A 114 -11.05 -9.14 -5.27
N ALA A 115 -10.83 -8.01 -5.95
CA ALA A 115 -11.40 -7.73 -7.26
C ALA A 115 -10.81 -8.61 -8.37
N LEU A 116 -9.47 -8.65 -8.49
CA LEU A 116 -8.79 -9.45 -9.51
C LEU A 116 -8.69 -10.93 -9.11
N GLY A 117 -8.57 -11.23 -7.82
CA GLY A 117 -8.56 -12.61 -7.33
C GLY A 117 -9.84 -13.36 -7.68
N ALA A 118 -11.00 -12.71 -7.59
CA ALA A 118 -12.26 -13.30 -7.99
C ALA A 118 -12.31 -13.71 -9.47
N LEU A 119 -11.58 -12.97 -10.34
CA LEU A 119 -11.48 -13.26 -11.78
C LEU A 119 -10.36 -14.26 -12.10
N LEU A 120 -9.18 -14.04 -11.54
CA LEU A 120 -7.96 -14.78 -11.90
C LEU A 120 -7.88 -16.14 -11.24
N LEU A 121 -8.38 -16.31 -10.01
CA LEU A 121 -8.28 -17.56 -9.29
C LEU A 121 -9.00 -18.73 -10.02
N PRO A 122 -10.26 -18.58 -10.46
CA PRO A 122 -10.93 -19.61 -11.26
C PRO A 122 -10.21 -19.84 -12.60
N ALA A 123 -9.77 -18.80 -13.28
CA ALA A 123 -9.08 -18.90 -14.57
C ALA A 123 -7.77 -19.67 -14.46
N LEU A 124 -6.94 -19.38 -13.45
CA LEU A 124 -5.69 -20.08 -13.17
C LEU A 124 -5.94 -21.56 -12.83
N LYS A 125 -6.95 -21.86 -11.98
CA LYS A 125 -7.31 -23.26 -11.63
C LYS A 125 -7.77 -24.03 -12.86
N ASN A 126 -8.61 -23.43 -13.70
CA ASN A 126 -9.09 -24.07 -14.94
C ASN A 126 -7.96 -24.30 -15.97
N SER A 127 -6.88 -23.51 -15.88
CA SER A 127 -5.67 -23.66 -16.71
C SER A 127 -4.64 -24.65 -16.12
N GLY A 128 -5.00 -25.38 -15.06
CA GLY A 128 -4.18 -26.44 -14.46
C GLY A 128 -3.19 -25.98 -13.38
N TYR A 129 -3.23 -24.72 -12.97
CA TYR A 129 -2.41 -24.26 -11.84
C TYR A 129 -2.97 -24.74 -10.50
N SER A 130 -2.09 -25.11 -9.57
CA SER A 130 -2.51 -25.48 -8.22
C SER A 130 -3.14 -24.30 -7.49
N GLU A 131 -4.12 -24.57 -6.63
CA GLU A 131 -4.80 -23.54 -5.86
C GLU A 131 -3.85 -22.73 -4.99
N LYS A 132 -2.85 -23.40 -4.37
CA LYS A 132 -1.83 -22.74 -3.57
C LYS A 132 -1.00 -21.75 -4.38
N PHE A 133 -0.60 -22.14 -5.60
CA PHE A 133 0.13 -21.26 -6.51
C PHE A 133 -0.72 -20.08 -6.94
N ALA A 134 -1.97 -20.31 -7.34
CA ALA A 134 -2.88 -19.26 -7.79
C ALA A 134 -3.18 -18.22 -6.68
N LEU A 135 -3.42 -18.68 -5.45
CA LEU A 135 -3.58 -17.81 -4.28
C LEU A 135 -2.30 -17.02 -4.00
N GLY A 136 -1.14 -17.70 -3.96
CA GLY A 136 0.15 -17.05 -3.77
C GLY A 136 0.43 -15.99 -4.83
N LEU A 137 0.19 -16.30 -6.10
CA LEU A 137 0.40 -15.37 -7.21
C LEU A 137 -0.42 -14.09 -7.03
N VAL A 138 -1.73 -14.20 -6.80
CA VAL A 138 -2.63 -13.06 -6.66
C VAL A 138 -2.28 -12.20 -5.44
N THR A 139 -1.98 -12.82 -4.30
CA THR A 139 -1.65 -12.09 -3.09
C THR A 139 -0.30 -11.38 -3.19
N THR A 140 0.72 -12.05 -3.71
CA THR A 140 2.07 -11.48 -3.84
C THR A 140 2.10 -10.37 -4.89
N SER A 141 1.51 -10.59 -6.06
CA SER A 141 1.48 -9.58 -7.13
C SER A 141 0.68 -8.34 -6.73
N GLY A 142 -0.42 -8.51 -5.98
CA GLY A 142 -1.16 -7.41 -5.41
C GLY A 142 -0.32 -6.58 -4.43
N SER A 143 0.54 -7.21 -3.64
CA SER A 143 1.42 -6.50 -2.71
C SER A 143 2.59 -5.80 -3.41
N LEU A 144 3.17 -6.42 -4.45
CA LEU A 144 4.27 -5.83 -5.22
C LEU A 144 3.86 -4.56 -5.97
N GLY A 145 2.60 -4.45 -6.38
CA GLY A 145 2.07 -3.25 -7.01
C GLY A 145 2.19 -1.98 -6.16
N LEU A 146 2.34 -2.11 -4.83
CA LEU A 146 2.60 -0.97 -3.95
C LEU A 146 3.96 -0.30 -4.19
N LEU A 147 4.89 -0.98 -4.85
CA LEU A 147 6.21 -0.44 -5.22
C LEU A 147 6.22 0.19 -6.60
N LEU A 148 5.19 -0.06 -7.43
CA LEU A 148 5.06 0.52 -8.76
C LEU A 148 4.58 1.97 -8.71
N VAL A 149 5.11 2.79 -9.61
CA VAL A 149 4.68 4.19 -9.79
C VAL A 149 3.34 4.24 -10.57
N PRO A 150 2.38 5.05 -10.14
CA PRO A 150 2.33 5.91 -8.94
C PRO A 150 1.86 5.13 -7.71
N SER A 151 2.65 5.12 -6.63
CA SER A 151 2.30 4.42 -5.40
C SER A 151 1.90 5.39 -4.30
N VAL A 152 0.67 5.32 -3.85
CA VAL A 152 0.15 6.12 -2.73
C VAL A 152 0.94 5.87 -1.42
N PRO A 153 1.24 4.62 -1.03
CA PRO A 153 2.06 4.34 0.15
C PRO A 153 3.47 4.91 0.06
N LEU A 154 4.12 4.86 -1.11
CA LEU A 154 5.45 5.45 -1.30
C LEU A 154 5.42 6.98 -1.20
N ILE A 155 4.38 7.63 -1.75
CA ILE A 155 4.19 9.08 -1.62
C ILE A 155 4.05 9.44 -0.14
N LEU A 156 3.19 8.75 0.60
CA LEU A 156 2.98 9.00 2.03
C LEU A 156 4.28 8.79 2.82
N TYR A 157 5.00 7.70 2.56
CA TYR A 157 6.29 7.44 3.19
C TYR A 157 7.30 8.55 2.89
N GLY A 158 7.37 8.99 1.62
CA GLY A 158 8.26 10.06 1.20
C GLY A 158 7.97 11.39 1.90
N ILE A 159 6.69 11.75 2.05
CA ILE A 159 6.27 12.96 2.77
C ILE A 159 6.73 12.91 4.22
N VAL A 160 6.45 11.81 4.91
CA VAL A 160 6.82 11.64 6.33
C VAL A 160 8.34 11.61 6.50
N ALA A 161 9.04 10.88 5.66
CA ALA A 161 10.49 10.76 5.75
C ALA A 161 11.22 12.09 5.48
N GLN A 162 10.73 12.90 4.53
CA GLN A 162 11.26 14.25 4.29
C GLN A 162 11.08 15.20 5.48
N GLN A 163 10.04 14.99 6.30
CA GLN A 163 9.78 15.81 7.48
C GLN A 163 10.71 15.48 8.65
N LEU A 164 11.30 14.28 8.68
CA LEU A 164 12.17 13.85 9.76
C LEU A 164 13.56 14.52 9.73
N ASP A 165 13.93 15.16 8.62
CA ASP A 165 15.22 15.84 8.41
C ASP A 165 16.43 14.99 8.83
N VAL A 166 16.34 13.67 8.62
CA VAL A 166 17.37 12.69 8.97
C VAL A 166 18.00 12.14 7.70
N GLY A 167 19.31 12.27 7.57
CA GLY A 167 20.07 11.78 6.42
C GLY A 167 20.14 12.79 5.26
N GLU A 168 20.43 12.28 4.04
CA GLU A 168 20.50 13.12 2.85
C GLU A 168 19.08 13.46 2.35
N ALA A 169 18.89 14.70 1.90
CA ALA A 169 17.64 15.12 1.28
C ALA A 169 17.39 14.33 0.01
N PHE A 170 16.22 13.70 -0.11
CA PHE A 170 15.81 12.94 -1.28
C PHE A 170 14.48 13.47 -1.83
N THR A 171 14.26 13.23 -3.11
CA THR A 171 13.00 13.54 -3.77
C THR A 171 12.07 12.32 -3.82
N ILE A 172 10.76 12.54 -3.96
CA ILE A 172 9.80 11.46 -4.16
C ILE A 172 10.12 10.66 -5.44
N SER A 173 10.67 11.32 -6.47
CA SER A 173 11.10 10.66 -7.70
C SER A 173 12.24 9.66 -7.47
N GLU A 174 13.19 9.99 -6.62
CA GLU A 174 14.29 9.08 -6.23
C GLU A 174 13.77 7.90 -5.42
N LEU A 175 12.78 8.14 -4.54
CA LEU A 175 12.13 7.08 -3.80
C LEU A 175 11.40 6.10 -4.73
N PHE A 176 10.77 6.59 -5.78
CA PHE A 176 10.14 5.75 -6.80
C PHE A 176 11.18 4.91 -7.56
N LEU A 177 12.30 5.50 -7.93
CA LEU A 177 13.41 4.77 -8.58
C LEU A 177 13.97 3.68 -7.65
N ALA A 178 14.13 3.98 -6.36
CA ALA A 178 14.56 3.00 -5.37
C ALA A 178 13.57 1.83 -5.23
N GLY A 179 12.26 2.06 -5.40
CA GLY A 179 11.23 1.02 -5.37
C GLY A 179 11.31 0.02 -6.52
N ILE A 180 11.92 0.38 -7.64
CA ILE A 180 12.06 -0.51 -8.80
C ILE A 180 13.00 -1.69 -8.49
N ILE A 181 14.05 -1.47 -7.70
CA ILE A 181 15.03 -2.52 -7.38
C ILE A 181 14.38 -3.71 -6.65
N PRO A 182 13.66 -3.52 -5.52
CA PRO A 182 12.98 -4.61 -4.85
C PRO A 182 11.79 -5.19 -5.64
N LEU A 183 11.23 -4.43 -6.60
CA LEU A 183 10.18 -4.93 -7.49
C LEU A 183 10.71 -5.96 -8.49
N LEU A 184 11.98 -5.82 -8.91
CA LEU A 184 12.63 -6.71 -9.89
C LEU A 184 13.28 -7.95 -9.26
N LEU A 185 13.45 -7.96 -7.93
CA LEU A 185 13.98 -9.08 -7.14
C LEU A 185 12.87 -10.05 -6.73
#